data_dd506d3f70b24a1c48dee66d7f1ceae4
#
_entry.id   dd506d3f70b24a1c48dee66d7f1ceae4
#
_cell.length_a   1.000
_cell.length_b   1.000
_cell.length_c   1.000
_cell.angle_alpha   90.00
_cell.angle_beta   90.00
_cell.angle_gamma   90.00
#
_symmetry.space_group_name_H-M   'P 1'
#
loop_
_entity.id
_entity.type
_entity.pdbx_description
1 polymer ?
#
loop_
_entity_poly.entity_id
_entity_poly.type
_entity_poly.pdbx_seq_one_letter_code
_entity_poly.pdbx_strand_id
1 'polypeptide(L)'
;MKDSTLHPLYPAALNDHAGMSLSKQRLRVWLRMLDRNRNFLNRLRASLRDDFETTLPRFDVMATLSWHEDGLRMSALSTHLKVSNGNVTGIVESLIREGLVLREVAPDDKRAATVSLTSLG
;
A
#
# COMPACT_ATOMS: atom_id res chain seq x y z
N MET A 1 -15.78 -27.13 19.22
CA MET A 1 -15.49 -26.51 19.33
C MET A 1 -15.05 -25.65 19.22
N LYS A 2 -14.57 -25.50 19.31
CA LYS A 2 -14.17 -24.72 19.48
C LYS A 2 -13.52 -23.96 19.04
N ASP A 3 -13.56 -23.73 18.77
CA ASP A 3 -13.20 -22.90 18.40
C ASP A 3 -12.28 -21.97 18.59
N SER A 4 -11.93 -21.97 19.41
CA SER A 4 -10.69 -21.50 19.88
C SER A 4 -9.64 -21.46 18.83
N THR A 5 -9.80 -22.26 17.88
CA THR A 5 -8.99 -22.25 16.68
C THR A 5 -9.33 -21.11 15.77
N LEU A 6 -10.09 -20.17 16.27
CA LEU A 6 -10.58 -19.10 15.47
C LEU A 6 -9.47 -18.19 14.98
N HIS A 7 -9.67 -17.67 13.81
CA HIS A 7 -8.83 -16.65 13.25
C HIS A 7 -8.72 -15.48 14.21
N PRO A 8 -7.58 -14.78 14.29
CA PRO A 8 -7.43 -13.65 15.18
C PRO A 8 -8.52 -12.57 15.05
N LEU A 9 -9.16 -12.51 13.89
CA LEU A 9 -10.27 -11.58 13.68
C LEU A 9 -11.57 -12.04 14.31
N TYR A 10 -11.61 -13.28 14.83
CA TYR A 10 -12.80 -13.87 15.42
C TYR A 10 -12.46 -14.40 16.81
N PRO A 11 -12.41 -13.54 17.79
CA PRO A 11 -12.09 -13.97 19.15
C PRO A 11 -13.09 -15.01 19.68
N ALA A 12 -12.60 -15.89 20.49
CA ALA A 12 -13.42 -16.98 21.04
C ALA A 12 -14.63 -16.47 21.83
N ALA A 13 -14.52 -15.30 22.41
CA ALA A 13 -15.62 -14.70 23.17
C ALA A 13 -16.86 -14.43 22.32
N LEU A 14 -16.78 -14.62 21.04
CA LEU A 14 -17.92 -14.43 20.15
C LEU A 14 -18.86 -15.62 20.10
N ASN A 15 -18.55 -16.66 20.84
CA ASN A 15 -19.30 -17.91 20.73
C ASN A 15 -20.38 -18.08 21.78
N ASP A 16 -20.62 -17.12 22.62
CA ASP A 16 -21.74 -17.22 23.56
C ASP A 16 -23.05 -16.81 22.86
N HIS A 17 -24.15 -17.00 23.53
CA HIS A 17 -25.46 -16.72 22.94
C HIS A 17 -25.72 -15.25 22.73
N ALA A 18 -25.25 -14.43 23.62
CA ALA A 18 -25.23 -12.99 23.37
C ALA A 18 -24.17 -12.68 22.33
N GLY A 19 -23.12 -13.50 22.30
CA GLY A 19 -22.03 -13.37 21.39
C GLY A 19 -22.39 -13.61 19.93
N MET A 20 -23.42 -14.37 19.66
CA MET A 20 -23.87 -14.51 18.29
C MET A 20 -24.19 -13.14 17.71
N SER A 21 -24.88 -12.32 18.49
CA SER A 21 -25.11 -10.93 18.11
C SER A 21 -23.81 -10.15 18.01
N LEU A 22 -22.88 -10.39 18.93
CA LEU A 22 -21.60 -9.72 18.95
C LEU A 22 -20.73 -10.14 17.75
N SER A 23 -20.70 -11.42 17.43
CA SER A 23 -20.01 -11.92 16.24
C SER A 23 -20.56 -11.29 14.98
N LYS A 24 -21.88 -11.26 14.86
CA LYS A 24 -22.52 -10.64 13.71
C LYS A 24 -22.24 -9.16 13.64
N GLN A 25 -22.23 -8.48 14.78
CA GLN A 25 -21.91 -7.07 14.85
C GLN A 25 -20.49 -6.80 14.38
N ARG A 26 -19.54 -7.60 14.84
CA ARG A 26 -18.14 -7.47 14.42
C ARG A 26 -17.96 -7.74 12.94
N LEU A 27 -18.64 -8.76 12.44
CA LEU A 27 -18.61 -9.06 11.01
C LEU A 27 -19.17 -7.90 10.20
N ARG A 28 -20.29 -7.31 10.65
CA ARG A 28 -20.89 -6.17 9.98
C ARG A 28 -19.94 -4.97 9.95
N VAL A 29 -19.28 -4.71 11.07
CA VAL A 29 -18.29 -3.62 11.14
C VAL A 29 -17.16 -3.88 10.16
N TRP A 30 -16.66 -5.10 10.13
CA TRP A 30 -15.61 -5.52 9.21
C TRP A 30 -16.01 -5.28 7.76
N LEU A 31 -17.21 -5.74 7.39
CA LEU A 31 -17.70 -5.58 6.03
C LEU A 31 -17.90 -4.11 5.66
N ARG A 32 -18.40 -3.32 6.59
CA ARG A 32 -18.54 -1.88 6.37
C ARG A 32 -17.19 -1.21 6.18
N MET A 33 -16.20 -1.62 6.95
CA MET A 33 -14.84 -1.10 6.80
C MET A 33 -14.28 -1.42 5.42
N LEU A 34 -14.49 -2.65 4.96
CA LEU A 34 -14.06 -3.05 3.63
C LEU A 34 -14.76 -2.22 2.55
N ASP A 35 -16.06 -2.03 2.67
CA ASP A 35 -16.82 -1.24 1.70
C ASP A 35 -16.36 0.21 1.68
N ARG A 36 -16.20 0.80 2.84
CA ARG A 36 -15.74 2.18 2.94
C ARG A 36 -14.34 2.35 2.39
N ASN A 37 -13.48 1.39 2.69
CA ASN A 37 -12.12 1.41 2.17
C ASN A 37 -12.13 1.31 0.65
N ARG A 38 -12.95 0.43 0.10
CA ARG A 38 -13.09 0.30 -1.34
C ARG A 38 -13.59 1.59 -1.97
N ASN A 39 -14.60 2.20 -1.39
CA ASN A 39 -15.16 3.46 -1.88
C ASN A 39 -14.13 4.58 -1.80
N PHE A 40 -13.41 4.64 -0.71
CA PHE A 40 -12.33 5.62 -0.55
C PHE A 40 -11.26 5.45 -1.61
N LEU A 41 -10.79 4.21 -1.82
CA LEU A 41 -9.77 3.93 -2.82
C LEU A 41 -10.25 4.27 -4.24
N ASN A 42 -11.52 4.00 -4.53
CA ASN A 42 -12.09 4.33 -5.84
C ASN A 42 -12.11 5.84 -6.05
N ARG A 43 -12.48 6.60 -5.04
CA ARG A 43 -12.46 8.06 -5.11
C ARG A 43 -11.03 8.58 -5.25
N LEU A 44 -10.10 7.98 -4.52
CA LEU A 44 -8.70 8.36 -4.60
C LEU A 44 -8.15 8.10 -6.01
N ARG A 45 -8.45 6.93 -6.57
CA ARG A 45 -8.03 6.60 -7.93
C ARG A 45 -8.58 7.60 -8.94
N ALA A 46 -9.85 7.96 -8.79
CA ALA A 46 -10.48 8.92 -9.69
C ALA A 46 -9.83 10.30 -9.57
N SER A 47 -9.59 10.75 -8.34
CA SER A 47 -8.94 12.03 -8.10
C SER A 47 -7.52 12.06 -8.66
N LEU A 48 -6.76 10.98 -8.45
CA LEU A 48 -5.39 10.89 -8.97
C LEU A 48 -5.39 10.93 -10.50
N ARG A 49 -6.33 10.24 -11.14
CA ARG A 49 -6.44 10.23 -12.58
C ARG A 49 -6.87 11.59 -13.13
N ASP A 50 -7.91 12.16 -12.53
CA ASP A 50 -8.56 13.35 -13.08
C ASP A 50 -7.82 14.63 -12.75
N ASP A 51 -7.26 14.72 -11.55
CA ASP A 51 -6.60 15.94 -11.08
C ASP A 51 -5.09 15.94 -11.30
N PHE A 52 -4.47 14.75 -11.28
CA PHE A 52 -3.01 14.63 -11.32
C PHE A 52 -2.50 13.76 -12.47
N GLU A 53 -3.39 13.19 -13.26
CA GLU A 53 -3.04 12.32 -14.39
C GLU A 53 -2.09 11.19 -13.98
N THR A 54 -2.33 10.60 -12.82
CA THR A 54 -1.50 9.51 -12.33
C THR A 54 -2.36 8.35 -11.85
N THR A 55 -1.72 7.30 -11.36
CA THR A 55 -2.40 6.10 -10.87
C THR A 55 -2.06 5.88 -9.40
N LEU A 56 -2.87 5.08 -8.72
CA LEU A 56 -2.63 4.77 -7.32
C LEU A 56 -1.28 4.08 -7.09
N PRO A 57 -0.86 3.09 -7.91
CA PRO A 57 0.48 2.51 -7.73
C PRO A 57 1.61 3.52 -7.87
N ARG A 58 1.52 4.44 -8.82
CA ARG A 58 2.53 5.49 -8.99
C ARG A 58 2.55 6.42 -7.78
N PHE A 59 1.37 6.81 -7.32
CA PHE A 59 1.24 7.64 -6.12
C PHE A 59 1.83 6.92 -4.91
N ASP A 60 1.56 5.62 -4.76
CA ASP A 60 2.06 4.85 -3.63
C ASP A 60 3.59 4.85 -3.60
N VAL A 61 4.23 4.67 -4.75
CA VAL A 61 5.70 4.73 -4.85
C VAL A 61 6.21 6.11 -4.45
N MET A 62 5.63 7.16 -5.02
CA MET A 62 6.07 8.53 -4.76
C MET A 62 5.84 8.93 -3.31
N ALA A 63 4.69 8.58 -2.76
CA ALA A 63 4.39 8.87 -1.36
C ALA A 63 5.35 8.15 -0.42
N THR A 64 5.67 6.90 -0.72
CA THR A 64 6.64 6.14 0.06
C THR A 64 8.01 6.81 0.02
N LEU A 65 8.46 7.20 -1.16
CA LEU A 65 9.76 7.86 -1.31
C LEU A 65 9.80 9.24 -0.66
N SER A 66 8.66 9.90 -0.53
CA SER A 66 8.62 11.22 0.11
C SER A 66 9.03 11.18 1.59
N TRP A 67 8.92 10.02 2.22
CA TRP A 67 9.33 9.83 3.61
C TRP A 67 10.78 9.38 3.74
N HIS A 68 11.48 9.21 2.62
CA HIS A 68 12.85 8.68 2.62
C HIS A 68 13.73 9.54 1.71
N GLU A 69 14.17 10.67 2.23
CA GLU A 69 14.94 11.65 1.46
C GLU A 69 16.22 11.06 0.87
N ASP A 70 16.84 10.13 1.58
CA ASP A 70 18.06 9.47 1.10
C ASP A 70 17.77 8.35 0.10
N GLY A 71 16.49 8.10 -0.17
CA GLY A 71 16.09 7.06 -1.10
C GLY A 71 15.96 5.70 -0.45
N LEU A 72 15.48 4.75 -1.23
CA LEU A 72 15.30 3.36 -0.82
C LEU A 72 15.85 2.45 -1.89
N ARG A 73 16.36 1.30 -1.48
CA ARG A 73 16.65 0.22 -2.43
C ARG A 73 15.34 -0.33 -2.97
N MET A 74 15.38 -0.88 -4.16
CA MET A 74 14.18 -1.43 -4.80
C MET A 74 13.48 -2.47 -3.92
N SER A 75 14.25 -3.35 -3.26
CA SER A 75 13.68 -4.37 -2.38
C SER A 75 12.97 -3.73 -1.18
N ALA A 76 13.56 -2.70 -0.60
CA ALA A 76 12.95 -1.98 0.51
C ALA A 76 11.70 -1.24 0.07
N LEU A 77 11.74 -0.61 -1.10
CA LEU A 77 10.59 0.09 -1.65
C LEU A 77 9.41 -0.88 -1.81
N SER A 78 9.65 -2.05 -2.39
CA SER A 78 8.60 -3.05 -2.57
C SER A 78 7.96 -3.45 -1.26
N THR A 79 8.76 -3.54 -0.19
CA THR A 79 8.27 -3.92 1.13
C THR A 79 7.40 -2.82 1.75
N HIS A 80 7.72 -1.57 1.47
CA HIS A 80 7.01 -0.42 2.07
C HIS A 80 5.71 -0.05 1.36
N LEU A 81 5.48 -0.53 0.14
CA LEU A 81 4.27 -0.16 -0.59
C LEU A 81 3.02 -0.68 0.11
N LYS A 82 1.97 0.13 0.11
CA LYS A 82 0.75 -0.14 0.86
C LYS A 82 -0.37 -0.70 0.01
N VAL A 83 -0.48 -0.27 -1.23
CA VAL A 83 -1.64 -0.63 -2.05
C VAL A 83 -1.25 -1.29 -3.37
N SER A 84 0.03 -1.46 -3.61
CA SER A 84 0.53 -2.08 -4.84
C SER A 84 1.63 -3.05 -4.50
N ASN A 85 1.52 -4.26 -5.01
CA ASN A 85 2.58 -5.25 -4.93
C ASN A 85 2.84 -5.84 -6.31
N GLY A 86 2.51 -5.07 -7.35
CA GLY A 86 2.69 -5.49 -8.72
C GLY A 86 4.03 -5.08 -9.27
N ASN A 87 4.04 -4.60 -10.49
CA ASN A 87 5.25 -4.30 -11.26
C ASN A 87 5.95 -3.03 -10.77
N VAL A 88 6.59 -3.09 -9.61
CA VAL A 88 7.28 -1.94 -9.02
C VAL A 88 8.40 -1.44 -9.91
N THR A 89 9.17 -2.36 -10.50
CA THR A 89 10.27 -2.01 -11.39
C THR A 89 9.77 -1.17 -12.58
N GLY A 90 8.71 -1.62 -13.23
CA GLY A 90 8.14 -0.90 -14.35
C GLY A 90 7.59 0.47 -13.97
N ILE A 91 6.97 0.56 -12.79
CA ILE A 91 6.45 1.83 -12.27
C ILE A 91 7.60 2.79 -12.03
N VAL A 92 8.65 2.34 -11.36
CA VAL A 92 9.83 3.17 -11.07
C VAL A 92 10.49 3.63 -12.37
N GLU A 93 10.64 2.74 -13.33
CA GLU A 93 11.24 3.11 -14.62
C GLU A 93 10.40 4.17 -15.34
N SER A 94 9.10 4.06 -15.28
CA SER A 94 8.19 5.06 -15.83
C SER A 94 8.40 6.42 -15.15
N LEU A 95 8.51 6.43 -13.83
CA LEU A 95 8.71 7.64 -13.05
C LEU A 95 10.08 8.27 -13.34
N ILE A 96 11.10 7.45 -13.57
CA ILE A 96 12.42 7.91 -13.97
C ILE A 96 12.35 8.61 -15.33
N ARG A 97 11.66 8.00 -16.28
CA ARG A 97 11.50 8.62 -17.62
C ARG A 97 10.81 9.98 -17.56
N GLU A 98 9.92 10.15 -16.58
CA GLU A 98 9.22 11.44 -16.42
C GLU A 98 10.01 12.43 -15.56
N GLY A 99 11.17 12.03 -15.06
CA GLY A 99 12.00 12.93 -14.26
C GLY A 99 11.53 13.10 -12.82
N LEU A 100 10.61 12.27 -12.36
CA LEU A 100 10.06 12.38 -11.01
C LEU A 100 10.85 11.58 -9.98
N VAL A 101 11.57 10.58 -10.42
CA VAL A 101 12.37 9.69 -9.58
C VAL A 101 13.75 9.54 -10.19
N LEU A 102 14.74 9.41 -9.33
CA LEU A 102 16.14 9.24 -9.70
C LEU A 102 16.63 7.91 -9.15
N ARG A 103 17.43 7.21 -9.97
CA ARG A 103 18.12 6.01 -9.53
C ARG A 103 19.61 6.29 -9.46
N GLU A 104 20.20 6.01 -8.31
CA GLU A 104 21.63 6.11 -8.12
C GLU A 104 22.22 4.75 -7.83
N VAL A 105 23.28 4.42 -8.55
CA VAL A 105 23.95 3.13 -8.40
C VAL A 105 25.24 3.36 -7.65
N ALA A 106 25.49 2.55 -6.60
CA ALA A 106 26.74 2.60 -5.88
C ALA A 106 27.89 2.22 -6.81
N PRO A 107 29.04 2.94 -6.75
CA PRO A 107 30.14 2.70 -7.69
C PRO A 107 30.67 1.27 -7.67
N ASP A 108 30.62 0.64 -6.53
CA ASP A 108 31.21 -0.68 -6.30
C ASP A 108 30.19 -1.81 -6.22
N ASP A 109 28.89 -1.53 -6.26
CA ASP A 109 27.86 -2.56 -6.22
C ASP A 109 26.59 -2.09 -6.90
N LYS A 110 26.34 -2.61 -8.09
CA LYS A 110 25.14 -2.30 -8.87
C LYS A 110 23.87 -2.77 -8.20
N ARG A 111 23.96 -3.71 -7.25
CA ARG A 111 22.79 -4.19 -6.51
C ARG A 111 22.35 -3.21 -5.45
N ALA A 112 23.20 -2.25 -5.13
CA ALA A 112 22.93 -1.26 -4.11
C ALA A 112 22.31 0.01 -4.69
N ALA A 113 21.66 -0.10 -5.85
CA ALA A 113 20.95 1.02 -6.44
C ALA A 113 19.83 1.51 -5.53
N THR A 114 19.78 2.81 -5.31
CA THR A 114 18.70 3.44 -4.54
C THR A 114 17.87 4.32 -5.47
N VAL A 115 16.60 4.43 -5.12
CA VAL A 115 15.66 5.33 -5.82
C VAL A 115 15.19 6.40 -4.85
N SER A 116 15.06 7.61 -5.36
CA SER A 116 14.62 8.74 -4.56
C SER A 116 13.83 9.71 -5.43
N LEU A 117 13.03 10.55 -4.79
CA LEU A 117 12.32 11.60 -5.51
C LEU A 117 13.29 12.67 -5.96
N THR A 118 13.02 13.21 -7.15
CA THR A 118 13.68 14.44 -7.62
C THR A 118 12.94 15.65 -7.07
N SER A 119 13.48 16.83 -7.30
CA SER A 119 12.79 18.07 -6.90
C SER A 119 11.47 18.27 -7.66
N LEU A 120 11.32 17.60 -8.79
CA LEU A 120 10.10 17.64 -9.58
C LEU A 120 9.04 16.65 -9.06
N GLY A 121 9.51 15.59 -8.41
CA GLY A 121 8.64 14.54 -7.88
C GLY A 121 7.89 14.85 -6.61
#